data_3347544eaa0d1750dac52cb5c072735a
#
_entry.id   3347544eaa0d1750dac52cb5c072735a
#
_cell.length_a   1.000
_cell.length_b   1.000
_cell.length_c   1.000
_cell.angle_alpha   90.00
_cell.angle_beta   90.00
_cell.angle_gamma   90.00
#
_symmetry.space_group_name_H-M   'P 1'
#
loop_
_entity.id
_entity.type
_entity.pdbx_description
1 polymer ?
#
loop_
_entity_poly.entity_id
_entity_poly.type
_entity_poly.pdbx_seq_one_letter_code
_entity_poly.pdbx_strand_id
1 'polypeptide(L)'
;MRLSELKSAGRNPSLPLSITLADAAGPADLQLLSLLRVLPGQRYVGAGVWRGRPVLAKLLVGGKASRHFQRELDGVRLLADQGLTTPLLLADGLKEGEGGWLLFDFLEGA
;
A
#
# COMPACT_ATOMS: atom_id res chain seq x y z
N MET A 1 -0.65 -14.23 -0.35
CA MET A 1 0.10 -14.15 0.91
C MET A 1 -0.51 -13.10 1.84
N ARG A 2 -0.19 -13.16 3.09
CA ARG A 2 -0.58 -12.14 4.07
C ARG A 2 0.40 -10.96 3.98
N LEU A 3 -0.10 -9.77 4.28
CA LEU A 3 0.73 -8.57 4.26
C LEU A 3 1.97 -8.70 5.16
N SER A 4 1.82 -9.28 6.35
CA SER A 4 2.93 -9.44 7.29
C SER A 4 4.08 -10.29 6.73
N GLU A 5 3.83 -11.12 5.75
CA GLU A 5 4.86 -11.96 5.13
C GLU A 5 5.87 -11.13 4.32
N LEU A 6 5.50 -9.92 3.91
CA LEU A 6 6.44 -9.01 3.25
C LEU A 6 7.62 -8.64 4.13
N LYS A 7 7.43 -8.67 5.45
CA LYS A 7 8.50 -8.36 6.40
C LYS A 7 9.74 -9.23 6.17
N SER A 8 9.53 -10.46 5.71
CA SER A 8 10.61 -11.42 5.45
C SER A 8 10.95 -11.55 3.96
N ALA A 9 10.31 -10.78 3.08
CA ALA A 9 10.48 -10.93 1.64
C ALA A 9 11.78 -10.31 1.11
N GLY A 10 12.44 -9.47 1.90
CA GLY A 10 13.67 -8.83 1.50
C GLY A 10 13.46 -7.69 0.50
N ARG A 11 14.54 -7.33 -0.20
CA ARG A 11 14.53 -6.20 -1.14
C ARG A 11 13.92 -6.55 -2.49
N ASN A 12 14.08 -7.79 -2.94
CA ASN A 12 13.68 -8.22 -4.27
C ASN A 12 12.78 -9.46 -4.20
N PRO A 13 11.54 -9.34 -3.70
CA PRO A 13 10.61 -10.47 -3.73
C PRO A 13 10.25 -10.81 -5.16
N SER A 14 9.91 -12.09 -5.40
CA SER A 14 9.48 -12.53 -6.72
C SER A 14 8.12 -11.93 -7.09
N LEU A 15 8.01 -11.36 -8.27
CA LEU A 15 6.77 -10.77 -8.76
C LEU A 15 6.16 -11.63 -9.86
N PRO A 16 4.84 -11.60 -10.05
CA PRO A 16 3.86 -10.85 -9.26
C PRO A 16 3.63 -11.44 -7.88
N LEU A 17 3.20 -10.61 -6.94
CA LEU A 17 2.79 -11.03 -5.60
C LEU A 17 1.30 -10.82 -5.43
N SER A 18 0.64 -11.81 -4.83
CA SER A 18 -0.78 -11.70 -4.47
C SER A 18 -0.86 -11.53 -2.95
N ILE A 19 -1.35 -10.36 -2.52
CA ILE A 19 -1.41 -10.01 -1.10
C ILE A 19 -2.86 -9.77 -0.73
N THR A 20 -3.35 -10.51 0.28
CA THR A 20 -4.73 -10.38 0.74
C THR A 20 -4.85 -9.17 1.65
N LEU A 21 -5.69 -8.22 1.27
CA LEU A 21 -6.02 -7.03 2.05
C LEU A 21 -7.54 -6.96 2.20
N ALA A 22 -8.01 -6.11 3.11
CA ALA A 22 -9.44 -5.91 3.32
C ALA A 22 -9.80 -4.43 3.23
N ASP A 23 -11.00 -4.14 2.73
CA ASP A 23 -11.59 -2.81 2.79
C ASP A 23 -13.03 -2.92 3.30
N ALA A 24 -13.80 -1.86 3.21
CA ALA A 24 -15.19 -1.85 3.68
C ALA A 24 -16.06 -2.89 2.98
N ALA A 25 -15.70 -3.30 1.76
CA ALA A 25 -16.42 -4.32 0.99
C ALA A 25 -15.97 -5.75 1.30
N GLY A 26 -14.91 -5.94 2.09
CA GLY A 26 -14.39 -7.24 2.48
C GLY A 26 -12.98 -7.51 1.96
N PRO A 27 -12.49 -8.74 2.12
CA PRO A 27 -11.14 -9.10 1.67
C PRO A 27 -11.06 -9.22 0.16
N ALA A 28 -9.90 -8.87 -0.40
CA ALA A 28 -9.58 -9.06 -1.79
C ALA A 28 -8.05 -9.16 -1.94
N ASP A 29 -7.60 -9.65 -3.10
CA ASP A 29 -6.18 -9.78 -3.35
C ASP A 29 -5.65 -8.58 -4.15
N LEU A 30 -4.59 -7.96 -3.64
CA LEU A 30 -3.80 -7.02 -4.39
C LEU A 30 -2.79 -7.80 -5.23
N GLN A 31 -2.83 -7.60 -6.54
CA GLN A 31 -1.81 -8.16 -7.44
C GLN A 31 -0.71 -7.12 -7.60
N LEU A 32 0.40 -7.32 -6.92
CA LEU A 32 1.54 -6.40 -6.99
C LEU A 32 2.41 -6.82 -8.18
N LEU A 33 2.50 -5.97 -9.19
CA LEU A 33 3.15 -6.27 -10.46
C LEU A 33 4.57 -5.73 -10.57
N SER A 34 4.85 -4.61 -9.93
CA SER A 34 6.19 -4.02 -9.93
C SER A 34 6.48 -3.33 -8.61
N LEU A 35 7.77 -3.22 -8.28
CA LEU A 35 8.22 -2.49 -7.11
C LEU A 35 8.97 -1.24 -7.55
N LEU A 36 8.57 -0.09 -7.04
CA LEU A 36 9.17 1.21 -7.35
C LEU A 36 10.14 1.65 -6.28
N ARG A 37 9.86 1.30 -5.02
CA ARG A 37 10.72 1.63 -3.89
C ARG A 37 10.56 0.56 -2.82
N VAL A 38 11.66 0.14 -2.24
CA VAL A 38 11.66 -0.86 -1.16
C VAL A 38 12.58 -0.40 -0.03
N LEU A 39 12.04 -0.39 1.18
CA LEU A 39 12.81 -0.32 2.40
C LEU A 39 12.60 -1.67 3.10
N PRO A 40 13.55 -2.61 2.97
CA PRO A 40 13.32 -4.01 3.37
C PRO A 40 12.82 -4.16 4.80
N GLY A 41 11.78 -4.97 4.97
CA GLY A 41 11.16 -5.22 6.27
C GLY A 41 10.31 -4.08 6.82
N GLN A 42 10.15 -2.97 6.08
CA GLN A 42 9.42 -1.80 6.55
C GLN A 42 8.41 -1.27 5.54
N ARG A 43 8.84 -0.97 4.31
CA ARG A 43 7.99 -0.30 3.31
C ARG A 43 8.21 -0.87 1.92
N TYR A 44 7.11 -1.11 1.22
CA TYR A 44 7.11 -1.54 -0.17
C TYR A 44 6.15 -0.65 -0.94
N VAL A 45 6.65 0.05 -1.97
CA VAL A 45 5.85 0.89 -2.84
C VAL A 45 5.92 0.33 -4.25
N GLY A 46 4.77 0.07 -4.85
CA GLY A 46 4.74 -0.52 -6.17
C GLY A 46 3.42 -0.33 -6.88
N ALA A 47 3.40 -0.74 -8.14
CA ALA A 47 2.21 -0.69 -8.98
C ALA A 47 1.57 -2.06 -9.03
N GLY A 48 0.24 -2.09 -9.04
CA GLY A 48 -0.49 -3.34 -9.09
C GLY A 48 -1.94 -3.15 -9.49
N VAL A 49 -2.75 -4.18 -9.23
CA VAL A 49 -4.18 -4.18 -9.54
C VAL A 49 -4.95 -4.53 -8.27
N TRP A 50 -5.95 -3.71 -7.97
CA TRP A 50 -6.86 -3.90 -6.84
C TRP A 50 -8.28 -3.83 -7.34
N ARG A 51 -9.04 -4.92 -7.19
CA ARG A 51 -10.44 -5.03 -7.63
C ARG A 51 -10.63 -4.56 -9.08
N GLY A 52 -9.70 -4.97 -9.97
CA GLY A 52 -9.75 -4.64 -11.38
C GLY A 52 -9.27 -3.26 -11.78
N ARG A 53 -8.71 -2.47 -10.83
CA ARG A 53 -8.21 -1.13 -11.08
C ARG A 53 -6.70 -1.05 -10.92
N PRO A 54 -5.99 -0.33 -11.79
CA PRO A 54 -4.57 -0.06 -11.56
C PRO A 54 -4.41 0.83 -10.32
N VAL A 55 -3.49 0.43 -9.44
CA VAL A 55 -3.24 1.17 -8.19
C VAL A 55 -1.75 1.37 -7.96
N LEU A 56 -1.42 2.44 -7.25
CA LEU A 56 -0.13 2.61 -6.59
C LEU A 56 -0.32 2.18 -5.15
N ALA A 57 0.41 1.16 -4.73
CA ALA A 57 0.27 0.58 -3.40
C ALA A 57 1.45 1.00 -2.52
N LYS A 58 1.15 1.47 -1.31
CA LYS A 58 2.13 1.69 -0.26
C LYS A 58 1.83 0.70 0.84
N LEU A 59 2.75 -0.24 1.06
CA LEU A 59 2.59 -1.34 2.01
C LEU A 59 3.59 -1.16 3.14
N LEU A 60 3.10 -1.11 4.37
CA LEU A 60 3.89 -0.81 5.56
C LEU A 60 3.84 -2.01 6.50
N VAL A 61 5.01 -2.54 6.84
CA VAL A 61 5.13 -3.72 7.70
C VAL A 61 6.16 -3.47 8.80
N GLY A 62 6.29 -4.42 9.72
CA GLY A 62 7.25 -4.33 10.81
C GLY A 62 6.76 -3.53 12.00
N GLY A 63 7.62 -3.33 12.98
CA GLY A 63 7.25 -2.72 14.25
C GLY A 63 6.86 -1.24 14.18
N LYS A 64 7.21 -0.55 13.08
CA LYS A 64 6.89 0.86 12.90
C LYS A 64 5.76 1.10 11.90
N ALA A 65 5.09 0.03 11.45
CA ALA A 65 4.06 0.13 10.43
C ALA A 65 2.95 1.11 10.81
N SER A 66 2.46 1.02 12.05
CA SER A 66 1.39 1.90 12.55
C SER A 66 1.78 3.38 12.47
N ARG A 67 2.99 3.70 12.90
CA ARG A 67 3.50 5.08 12.87
C ARG A 67 3.63 5.59 11.44
N HIS A 68 4.20 4.76 10.56
CA HIS A 68 4.39 5.13 9.16
C HIS A 68 3.04 5.29 8.45
N PHE A 69 2.08 4.40 8.74
CA PHE A 69 0.74 4.48 8.19
C PHE A 69 0.07 5.79 8.57
N GLN A 70 0.09 6.13 9.85
CA GLN A 70 -0.55 7.35 10.34
C GLN A 70 0.07 8.60 9.71
N ARG A 71 1.39 8.62 9.59
CA ARG A 71 2.11 9.74 8.98
C ARG A 71 1.73 9.92 7.50
N GLU A 72 1.65 8.82 6.74
CA GLU A 72 1.26 8.87 5.34
C GLU A 72 -0.18 9.36 5.19
N LEU A 73 -1.09 8.86 6.01
CA LEU A 73 -2.49 9.24 5.97
C LEU A 73 -2.68 10.70 6.33
N ASP A 74 -1.99 11.18 7.37
CA ASP A 74 -2.04 12.58 7.78
C ASP A 74 -1.51 13.49 6.68
N GLY A 75 -0.45 13.09 5.99
CA GLY A 75 0.10 13.83 4.86
C GLY A 75 -0.89 13.98 3.72
N VAL A 76 -1.58 12.90 3.36
CA VAL A 76 -2.60 12.93 2.30
C VAL A 76 -3.73 13.88 2.69
N ARG A 77 -4.21 13.80 3.93
CA ARG A 77 -5.29 14.65 4.42
C ARG A 77 -4.88 16.13 4.46
N LEU A 78 -3.67 16.42 4.89
CA LEU A 78 -3.17 17.78 4.96
C LEU A 78 -3.11 18.42 3.57
N LEU A 79 -2.60 17.70 2.57
CA LEU A 79 -2.52 18.20 1.21
C LEU A 79 -3.93 18.46 0.63
N ALA A 80 -4.86 17.55 0.88
CA ALA A 80 -6.24 17.72 0.44
C ALA A 80 -6.90 18.93 1.09
N ASP A 81 -6.67 19.15 2.39
CA ASP A 81 -7.22 20.30 3.13
C ASP A 81 -6.66 21.62 2.61
N GLN A 82 -5.45 21.62 2.08
CA GLN A 82 -4.84 22.82 1.49
C GLN A 82 -5.27 23.03 0.04
N GLY A 83 -6.15 22.20 -0.50
CA GLY A 83 -6.61 22.32 -1.86
C GLY A 83 -5.61 21.89 -2.92
N LEU A 84 -4.55 21.20 -2.53
CA LEU A 84 -3.53 20.71 -3.44
C LEU A 84 -4.00 19.44 -4.13
N THR A 85 -3.58 19.27 -5.38
CA THR A 85 -3.88 18.05 -6.13
C THR A 85 -3.15 16.87 -5.51
N THR A 86 -3.88 15.84 -5.12
CA THR A 86 -3.31 14.61 -4.55
C THR A 86 -3.83 13.41 -5.33
N PRO A 87 -3.09 12.29 -5.33
CA PRO A 87 -3.64 11.04 -5.86
C PRO A 87 -4.89 10.64 -5.09
N LEU A 88 -5.86 10.09 -5.79
CA LEU A 88 -7.09 9.63 -5.15
C LEU A 88 -6.81 8.38 -4.31
N LEU A 89 -7.08 8.46 -3.01
CA LEU A 89 -6.96 7.33 -2.12
C LEU A 89 -8.19 6.44 -2.27
N LEU A 90 -8.00 5.22 -2.79
CA LEU A 90 -9.09 4.28 -3.06
C LEU A 90 -9.40 3.40 -1.87
N ALA A 91 -8.36 3.00 -1.13
CA ALA A 91 -8.51 2.14 0.04
C ALA A 91 -7.34 2.34 0.98
N ASP A 92 -7.57 2.17 2.26
CA ASP A 92 -6.53 2.16 3.26
C ASP A 92 -6.95 1.25 4.41
N GLY A 93 -5.99 0.82 5.19
CA GLY A 93 -6.26 0.03 6.36
C GLY A 93 -5.01 -0.19 7.19
N LEU A 94 -5.23 -0.45 8.46
CA LEU A 94 -4.18 -0.79 9.41
C LEU A 94 -4.69 -1.94 10.28
N LYS A 95 -3.94 -3.04 10.28
CA LYS A 95 -4.29 -4.21 11.09
C LYS A 95 -3.12 -4.58 11.97
N GLU A 96 -3.34 -4.60 13.27
CA GLU A 96 -2.31 -4.97 14.23
C GLU A 96 -1.78 -6.38 13.94
N GLY A 97 -0.45 -6.51 13.92
CA GLY A 97 0.22 -7.76 13.60
C GLY A 97 0.38 -8.05 12.12
N GLU A 98 -0.30 -7.29 11.25
CA GLU A 98 -0.19 -7.46 9.79
C GLU A 98 0.57 -6.31 9.15
N GLY A 99 0.13 -5.08 9.39
CA GLY A 99 0.71 -3.89 8.81
C GLY A 99 -0.34 -2.93 8.34
N GLY A 100 0.09 -1.92 7.57
CA GLY A 100 -0.79 -0.91 7.01
C GLY A 100 -0.69 -0.87 5.49
N TRP A 101 -1.72 -0.34 4.84
CA TRP A 101 -1.74 -0.20 3.39
C TRP A 101 -2.50 1.05 2.98
N LEU A 102 -2.01 1.69 1.91
CA LEU A 102 -2.70 2.78 1.23
C LEU A 102 -2.66 2.47 -0.27
N LEU A 103 -3.81 2.46 -0.89
CA LEU A 103 -3.96 2.17 -2.31
C LEU A 103 -4.50 3.41 -3.01
N PHE A 104 -3.71 3.95 -3.94
CA PHE A 104 -4.06 5.15 -4.69
C PHE A 104 -4.40 4.80 -6.12
N ASP A 105 -5.26 5.60 -6.73
CA ASP A 105 -5.55 5.45 -8.16
C ASP A 105 -4.25 5.73 -8.94
N PHE A 106 -3.88 4.80 -9.81
CA PHE A 106 -2.66 4.92 -10.60
C PHE A 106 -3.03 5.41 -11.99
N LEU A 107 -2.76 6.68 -12.25
CA LEU A 107 -3.03 7.30 -13.54
C LEU A 107 -1.81 7.15 -14.41
N GLU A 108 -1.80 6.10 -15.23
CA GLU A 108 -0.71 5.83 -16.15
C GLU A 108 -0.69 6.89 -17.25
N GLY A 109 0.51 7.41 -17.53
CA GLY A 109 0.70 8.40 -18.59
C GLY A 109 0.29 9.82 -18.23
N ALA A 110 -0.06 10.06 -16.98
CA ALA A 110 -0.41 11.40 -16.51
C ALA A 110 0.82 12.24 -16.24
#